data_87e379606238db123d31d4967204983d
#
_entry.id   87e379606238db123d31d4967204983d
#
_cell.length_a   1.000
_cell.length_b   1.000
_cell.length_c   1.000
_cell.angle_alpha   90.00
_cell.angle_beta   90.00
_cell.angle_gamma   90.00
#
_symmetry.space_group_name_H-M   'P 1'
#
loop_
_entity.id
_entity.type
_entity.pdbx_description
1 polymer ?
#
loop_
_entity_poly.entity_id
_entity_poly.type
_entity_poly.pdbx_seq_one_letter_code
_entity_poly.pdbx_strand_id
1 'polypeptide(L)'
;MFTGQRNVLLLAFSQALMLSAIVMSMALGAILGGVLAPDKSLATLPIAMMVIGTAITSLPAAILMRYFGRRAGFLIGATLGFGGSLLCAFALQQQSFALFVIGHFLLGSYQGFANYYRFAAVEATAASHASRAISWVIAGGVVAAFLGPQLGQWGRNWIDGNLFVGSYLAQAMLSLGALALLSQVKLKPIAIPRFEVPRPLREIFAQPTLQASIFGAAIGYAVMIMVMTATPLAILG
;
A
#
# COMPACT_ATOMS: atom_id res chain seq x y z
N MET A 1 19.39 -4.91 22.09
CA MET A 1 17.96 -4.77 22.42
C MET A 1 17.33 -3.54 21.77
N PHE A 2 17.96 -2.35 21.81
CA PHE A 2 17.40 -1.10 21.25
C PHE A 2 17.24 -1.05 19.72
N THR A 3 18.09 -1.72 18.94
CA THR A 3 18.04 -1.67 17.46
C THR A 3 16.80 -2.38 16.88
N GLY A 4 16.39 -3.50 17.48
CA GLY A 4 15.20 -4.23 17.04
C GLY A 4 13.91 -3.45 17.29
N GLN A 5 13.75 -2.86 18.47
CA GLN A 5 12.58 -2.04 18.81
C GLN A 5 12.50 -0.79 17.92
N ARG A 6 13.62 -0.14 17.62
CA ARG A 6 13.67 1.00 16.70
C ARG A 6 13.20 0.62 15.31
N ASN A 7 13.66 -0.51 14.76
CA ASN A 7 13.23 -0.99 13.45
C ASN A 7 11.73 -1.27 13.40
N VAL A 8 11.16 -1.88 14.45
CA VAL A 8 9.71 -2.13 14.55
C VAL A 8 8.93 -0.82 14.53
N LEU A 9 9.35 0.19 15.29
CA LEU A 9 8.70 1.51 15.30
C LEU A 9 8.80 2.19 13.92
N LEU A 10 9.97 2.19 13.29
CA LEU A 10 10.14 2.75 11.93
C LEU A 10 9.21 2.07 10.92
N LEU A 11 9.09 0.74 10.98
CA LEU A 11 8.18 -0.01 10.11
C LEU A 11 6.71 0.27 10.44
N ALA A 12 6.34 0.40 11.72
CA ALA A 12 4.99 0.71 12.15
C ALA A 12 4.55 2.11 11.67
N PHE A 13 5.42 3.12 11.83
CA PHE A 13 5.15 4.46 11.31
C PHE A 13 5.07 4.49 9.78
N SER A 14 5.98 3.77 9.09
CA SER A 14 5.93 3.66 7.63
C SER A 14 4.64 2.98 7.16
N GLN A 15 4.15 1.97 7.90
CA GLN A 15 2.87 1.33 7.64
C GLN A 15 1.70 2.31 7.82
N ALA A 16 1.71 3.11 8.89
CA ALA A 16 0.69 4.12 9.14
C ALA A 16 0.62 5.15 8.00
N LEU A 17 1.77 5.69 7.59
CA LEU A 17 1.86 6.65 6.48
C LEU A 17 1.36 6.04 5.16
N MET A 18 1.81 4.81 4.84
CA MET A 18 1.40 4.11 3.64
C MET A 18 -0.11 3.83 3.63
N LEU A 19 -0.65 3.27 4.72
CA LEU A 19 -2.08 2.97 4.80
C LEU A 19 -2.94 4.25 4.75
N SER A 20 -2.50 5.36 5.35
CA SER A 20 -3.19 6.65 5.25
C SER A 20 -3.27 7.11 3.79
N ALA A 21 -2.19 6.96 3.03
CA ALA A 21 -2.15 7.25 1.60
C ALA A 21 -3.13 6.37 0.81
N ILE A 22 -3.15 5.06 1.08
CA ILE A 22 -4.02 4.10 0.39
C ILE A 22 -5.50 4.34 0.73
N VAL A 23 -5.84 4.56 2.01
CA VAL A 23 -7.22 4.83 2.44
C VAL A 23 -7.74 6.12 1.78
N MET A 24 -6.92 7.17 1.72
CA MET A 24 -7.27 8.41 1.00
C MET A 24 -7.53 8.12 -0.49
N SER A 25 -6.63 7.39 -1.15
CA SER A 25 -6.78 7.04 -2.57
C SER A 25 -8.03 6.19 -2.83
N MET A 26 -8.39 5.28 -1.93
CA MET A 26 -9.64 4.51 -2.03
C MET A 26 -10.87 5.41 -1.91
N ALA A 27 -10.87 6.34 -0.95
CA ALA A 27 -11.99 7.26 -0.74
C ALA A 27 -12.19 8.22 -1.93
N LEU A 28 -11.12 8.75 -2.49
CA LEU A 28 -11.17 9.72 -3.59
C LEU A 28 -11.16 9.08 -4.98
N GLY A 29 -10.60 7.88 -5.10
CA GLY A 29 -10.33 7.24 -6.39
C GLY A 29 -11.57 6.97 -7.23
N ALA A 30 -12.67 6.52 -6.61
CA ALA A 30 -13.93 6.30 -7.32
C ALA A 30 -14.64 7.62 -7.68
N ILE A 31 -14.60 8.60 -6.77
CA ILE A 31 -15.22 9.92 -6.98
C ILE A 31 -14.54 10.64 -8.14
N LEU A 32 -13.21 10.77 -8.05
CA LEU A 32 -12.42 11.45 -9.08
C LEU A 32 -12.32 10.62 -10.36
N GLY A 33 -12.33 9.30 -10.24
CA GLY A 33 -12.48 8.41 -11.38
C GLY A 33 -13.76 8.69 -12.16
N GLY A 34 -14.90 8.88 -11.49
CA GLY A 34 -16.17 9.24 -12.11
C GLY A 34 -16.19 10.65 -12.72
N VAL A 35 -15.39 11.58 -12.18
CA VAL A 35 -15.25 12.94 -12.76
C VAL A 35 -14.37 12.93 -14.01
N LEU A 36 -13.29 12.15 -14.02
CA LEU A 36 -12.29 12.11 -15.09
C LEU A 36 -12.66 11.12 -16.20
N ALA A 37 -13.46 10.09 -15.89
CA ALA A 37 -13.76 9.02 -16.83
C ALA A 37 -14.62 9.52 -18.00
N PRO A 38 -14.31 9.09 -19.23
CA PRO A 38 -15.15 9.38 -20.40
C PRO A 38 -16.52 8.69 -20.30
N ASP A 39 -16.60 7.58 -19.56
CA ASP A 39 -17.83 6.83 -19.27
C ASP A 39 -17.89 6.57 -17.75
N LYS A 40 -19.05 6.83 -17.14
CA LYS A 40 -19.27 6.61 -15.70
C LYS A 40 -19.12 5.15 -15.26
N SER A 41 -19.28 4.18 -16.17
CA SER A 41 -19.01 2.77 -15.89
C SER A 41 -17.54 2.50 -15.50
N LEU A 42 -16.62 3.38 -15.89
CA LEU A 42 -15.19 3.28 -15.60
C LEU A 42 -14.79 4.00 -14.29
N ALA A 43 -15.72 4.59 -13.56
CA ALA A 43 -15.44 5.38 -12.35
C ALA A 43 -14.58 4.64 -11.31
N THR A 44 -14.76 3.34 -11.17
CA THR A 44 -14.03 2.50 -10.20
C THR A 44 -12.74 1.88 -10.76
N LEU A 45 -12.41 2.10 -12.04
CA LEU A 45 -11.23 1.55 -12.69
C LEU A 45 -9.90 1.94 -11.96
N PRO A 46 -9.71 3.19 -11.48
CA PRO A 46 -8.52 3.54 -10.73
C PRO A 46 -8.31 2.63 -9.50
N ILE A 47 -9.37 2.34 -8.74
CA ILE A 47 -9.31 1.45 -7.57
C ILE A 47 -9.02 0.01 -8.00
N ALA A 48 -9.67 -0.47 -9.05
CA ALA A 48 -9.39 -1.80 -9.59
C ALA A 48 -7.91 -1.95 -10.00
N MET A 49 -7.34 -0.93 -10.66
CA MET A 49 -5.93 -0.94 -11.06
C MET A 49 -4.98 -0.86 -9.88
N MET A 50 -5.37 -0.22 -8.77
CA MET A 50 -4.60 -0.26 -7.52
C MET A 50 -4.58 -1.68 -6.93
N VAL A 51 -5.70 -2.40 -6.92
CA VAL A 51 -5.76 -3.80 -6.48
C VAL A 51 -4.90 -4.70 -7.38
N ILE A 52 -5.02 -4.53 -8.69
CA ILE A 52 -4.22 -5.26 -9.69
C ILE A 52 -2.73 -4.97 -9.49
N GLY A 53 -2.34 -3.71 -9.29
CA GLY A 53 -0.97 -3.31 -9.01
C GLY A 53 -0.40 -4.01 -7.77
N THR A 54 -1.19 -4.06 -6.68
CA THR A 54 -0.81 -4.79 -5.46
C THR A 54 -0.61 -6.28 -5.73
N ALA A 55 -1.53 -6.91 -6.44
CA ALA A 55 -1.48 -8.35 -6.73
C ALA A 55 -0.27 -8.70 -7.61
N ILE A 56 -0.09 -7.98 -8.73
CA ILE A 56 1.00 -8.22 -9.68
C ILE A 56 2.36 -7.97 -9.03
N THR A 57 2.48 -6.92 -8.19
CA THR A 57 3.77 -6.53 -7.62
C THR A 57 4.16 -7.36 -6.40
N SER A 58 3.21 -8.02 -5.71
CA SER A 58 3.50 -8.77 -4.48
C SER A 58 4.56 -9.86 -4.69
N LEU A 59 4.47 -10.66 -5.74
CA LEU A 59 5.44 -11.72 -6.02
C LEU A 59 6.81 -11.18 -6.47
N PRO A 60 6.91 -10.28 -7.47
CA PRO A 60 8.17 -9.61 -7.81
C PRO A 60 8.83 -8.90 -6.62
N ALA A 61 8.05 -8.26 -5.75
CA ALA A 61 8.56 -7.62 -4.54
C ALA A 61 9.25 -8.63 -3.61
N ALA A 62 8.65 -9.82 -3.38
CA ALA A 62 9.27 -10.86 -2.58
C ALA A 62 10.60 -11.34 -3.18
N ILE A 63 10.63 -11.56 -4.49
CA ILE A 63 11.82 -12.00 -5.22
C ILE A 63 12.91 -10.92 -5.12
N LEU A 64 12.57 -9.66 -5.38
CA LEU A 64 13.51 -8.55 -5.33
C LEU A 64 14.08 -8.36 -3.92
N MET A 65 13.25 -8.45 -2.89
CA MET A 65 13.68 -8.37 -1.49
C MET A 65 14.58 -9.54 -1.08
N ARG A 66 14.41 -10.72 -1.70
CA ARG A 66 15.29 -11.87 -1.48
C ARG A 66 16.70 -11.61 -2.01
N TYR A 67 16.84 -10.96 -3.17
CA TYR A 67 18.15 -10.71 -3.78
C TYR A 67 18.83 -9.44 -3.26
N PHE A 68 18.10 -8.35 -3.13
CA PHE A 68 18.64 -7.02 -2.76
C PHE A 68 18.39 -6.65 -1.30
N GLY A 69 17.68 -7.50 -0.55
CA GLY A 69 17.32 -7.26 0.84
C GLY A 69 16.03 -6.46 1.03
N ARG A 70 15.42 -6.61 2.21
CA ARG A 70 14.14 -5.98 2.58
C ARG A 70 14.16 -4.46 2.40
N ARG A 71 15.26 -3.82 2.87
CA ARG A 71 15.38 -2.36 2.82
C ARG A 71 15.29 -1.81 1.39
N ALA A 72 16.00 -2.43 0.45
CA ALA A 72 15.97 -1.99 -0.96
C ALA A 72 14.56 -2.09 -1.53
N GLY A 73 13.86 -3.22 -1.31
CA GLY A 73 12.48 -3.37 -1.76
C GLY A 73 11.53 -2.33 -1.15
N PHE A 74 11.69 -2.02 0.14
CA PHE A 74 10.86 -1.01 0.79
C PHE A 74 11.09 0.40 0.25
N LEU A 75 12.34 0.76 -0.05
CA LEU A 75 12.66 2.04 -0.67
C LEU A 75 12.08 2.13 -2.09
N ILE A 76 12.18 1.07 -2.89
CA ILE A 76 11.55 1.01 -4.22
C ILE A 76 10.03 1.19 -4.10
N GLY A 77 9.39 0.46 -3.18
CA GLY A 77 7.95 0.60 -2.95
C GLY A 77 7.56 2.03 -2.59
N ALA A 78 8.25 2.67 -1.64
CA ALA A 78 7.97 4.03 -1.22
C ALA A 78 8.22 5.06 -2.36
N THR A 79 9.22 4.83 -3.20
CA THR A 79 9.48 5.65 -4.41
C THR A 79 8.34 5.52 -5.42
N LEU A 80 7.80 4.30 -5.62
CA LEU A 80 6.61 4.09 -6.46
C LEU A 80 5.39 4.80 -5.88
N GLY A 81 5.21 4.78 -4.54
CA GLY A 81 4.15 5.52 -3.86
C GLY A 81 4.28 7.04 -4.05
N PHE A 82 5.48 7.57 -3.92
CA PHE A 82 5.76 8.99 -4.16
C PHE A 82 5.47 9.37 -5.62
N GLY A 83 6.03 8.63 -6.58
CA GLY A 83 5.82 8.88 -8.00
C GLY A 83 4.36 8.71 -8.43
N GLY A 84 3.66 7.67 -7.92
CA GLY A 84 2.25 7.45 -8.17
C GLY A 84 1.37 8.58 -7.64
N SER A 85 1.67 9.12 -6.45
CA SER A 85 0.95 10.26 -5.88
C SER A 85 1.15 11.53 -6.72
N LEU A 86 2.39 11.81 -7.13
CA LEU A 86 2.68 12.96 -8.02
C LEU A 86 2.00 12.80 -9.39
N LEU A 87 1.99 11.58 -9.93
CA LEU A 87 1.32 11.29 -11.19
C LEU A 87 -0.20 11.49 -11.08
N CYS A 88 -0.83 11.10 -9.96
CA CYS A 88 -2.24 11.38 -9.71
C CYS A 88 -2.51 12.89 -9.60
N ALA A 89 -1.66 13.65 -8.90
CA ALA A 89 -1.77 15.10 -8.80
C ALA A 89 -1.67 15.75 -10.19
N PHE A 90 -0.71 15.34 -11.01
CA PHE A 90 -0.53 15.80 -12.37
C PHE A 90 -1.71 15.40 -13.28
N ALA A 91 -2.22 14.16 -13.13
CA ALA A 91 -3.38 13.67 -13.87
C ALA A 91 -4.63 14.52 -13.62
N LEU A 92 -4.85 14.97 -12.38
CA LEU A 92 -5.96 15.88 -12.04
C LEU A 92 -5.79 17.25 -12.70
N GLN A 93 -4.57 17.81 -12.74
CA GLN A 93 -4.31 19.08 -13.44
C GLN A 93 -4.55 18.97 -14.95
N GLN A 94 -4.14 17.84 -15.55
CA GLN A 94 -4.32 17.60 -16.99
C GLN A 94 -5.68 17.04 -17.36
N GLN A 95 -6.58 16.83 -16.38
CA GLN A 95 -7.88 16.18 -16.57
C GLN A 95 -7.76 14.84 -17.32
N SER A 96 -6.69 14.08 -17.05
CA SER A 96 -6.36 12.86 -17.76
C SER A 96 -6.73 11.62 -16.94
N PHE A 97 -7.78 10.93 -17.35
CA PHE A 97 -8.22 9.67 -16.74
C PHE A 97 -7.14 8.58 -16.83
N ALA A 98 -6.46 8.45 -17.98
CA ALA A 98 -5.46 7.42 -18.19
C ALA A 98 -4.26 7.58 -17.22
N LEU A 99 -3.75 8.80 -17.04
CA LEU A 99 -2.68 9.07 -16.10
C LEU A 99 -3.12 8.81 -14.65
N PHE A 100 -4.36 9.11 -14.31
CA PHE A 100 -4.92 8.86 -12.99
C PHE A 100 -4.98 7.36 -12.67
N VAL A 101 -5.40 6.55 -13.65
CA VAL A 101 -5.42 5.08 -13.56
C VAL A 101 -4.01 4.50 -13.39
N ILE A 102 -3.02 5.00 -14.16
CA ILE A 102 -1.62 4.58 -14.02
C ILE A 102 -1.06 4.97 -12.65
N GLY A 103 -1.37 6.17 -12.16
CA GLY A 103 -0.98 6.60 -10.82
C GLY A 103 -1.49 5.67 -9.73
N HIS A 104 -2.75 5.23 -9.83
CA HIS A 104 -3.35 4.25 -8.89
C HIS A 104 -2.69 2.87 -9.00
N PHE A 105 -2.30 2.42 -10.19
CA PHE A 105 -1.52 1.20 -10.34
C PHE A 105 -0.17 1.27 -9.59
N LEU A 106 0.54 2.42 -9.67
CA LEU A 106 1.79 2.64 -8.93
C LEU A 106 1.56 2.66 -7.41
N LEU A 107 0.47 3.26 -6.94
CA LEU A 107 0.07 3.25 -5.53
C LEU A 107 -0.21 1.83 -5.04
N GLY A 108 -0.90 1.03 -5.85
CA GLY A 108 -1.09 -0.39 -5.58
C GLY A 108 0.22 -1.17 -5.54
N SER A 109 1.13 -0.87 -6.46
CA SER A 109 2.47 -1.46 -6.46
C SER A 109 3.23 -1.14 -5.18
N TYR A 110 3.17 0.10 -4.68
CA TYR A 110 3.71 0.47 -3.37
C TYR A 110 3.13 -0.40 -2.24
N GLN A 111 1.80 -0.59 -2.22
CA GLN A 111 1.14 -1.45 -1.24
C GLN A 111 1.65 -2.90 -1.32
N GLY A 112 1.92 -3.41 -2.52
CA GLY A 112 2.49 -4.74 -2.73
C GLY A 112 3.83 -4.93 -2.00
N PHE A 113 4.73 -3.94 -2.04
CA PHE A 113 5.97 -3.94 -1.26
C PHE A 113 5.72 -3.78 0.24
N ALA A 114 4.83 -2.88 0.62
CA ALA A 114 4.58 -2.53 2.02
C ALA A 114 3.90 -3.64 2.82
N ASN A 115 3.19 -4.57 2.18
CA ASN A 115 2.62 -5.75 2.81
C ASN A 115 3.67 -6.62 3.53
N TYR A 116 4.95 -6.46 3.20
CA TYR A 116 6.06 -7.17 3.85
C TYR A 116 6.61 -6.49 5.10
N TYR A 117 6.16 -5.27 5.47
CA TYR A 117 6.63 -4.57 6.68
C TYR A 117 6.41 -5.40 7.95
N ARG A 118 5.25 -6.06 8.08
CA ARG A 118 4.93 -6.93 9.22
C ARG A 118 5.89 -8.11 9.36
N PHE A 119 6.31 -8.71 8.26
CA PHE A 119 7.27 -9.82 8.27
C PHE A 119 8.68 -9.31 8.64
N ALA A 120 9.08 -8.16 8.09
CA ALA A 120 10.34 -7.53 8.44
C ALA A 120 10.41 -7.10 9.92
N ALA A 121 9.28 -6.71 10.51
CA ALA A 121 9.19 -6.41 11.94
C ALA A 121 9.43 -7.64 12.81
N VAL A 122 8.91 -8.80 12.41
CA VAL A 122 9.18 -10.09 13.09
C VAL A 122 10.66 -10.45 12.99
N GLU A 123 11.25 -10.34 11.80
CA GLU A 123 12.67 -10.63 11.58
C GLU A 123 13.61 -9.69 12.37
N ALA A 124 13.14 -8.48 12.69
CA ALA A 124 13.89 -7.50 13.47
C ALA A 124 13.90 -7.75 14.99
N THR A 125 13.06 -8.69 15.49
CA THR A 125 12.88 -8.94 16.92
C THR A 125 13.21 -10.38 17.31
N ALA A 126 13.33 -10.62 18.63
CA ALA A 126 13.40 -11.98 19.15
C ALA A 126 12.02 -12.69 19.00
N ALA A 127 12.04 -14.01 18.84
CA ALA A 127 10.82 -14.81 18.64
C ALA A 127 9.75 -14.57 19.73
N SER A 128 10.15 -14.33 20.98
CA SER A 128 9.27 -14.01 22.11
C SER A 128 8.48 -12.69 21.93
N HIS A 129 8.92 -11.79 21.06
CA HIS A 129 8.29 -10.48 20.81
C HIS A 129 7.66 -10.37 19.41
N ALA A 130 7.67 -11.43 18.62
CA ALA A 130 7.19 -11.45 17.24
C ALA A 130 5.72 -11.00 17.12
N SER A 131 4.84 -11.56 17.95
CA SER A 131 3.41 -11.20 17.96
C SER A 131 3.21 -9.69 18.25
N ARG A 132 3.93 -9.16 19.26
CA ARG A 132 3.86 -7.76 19.62
C ARG A 132 4.38 -6.84 18.49
N ALA A 133 5.41 -7.27 17.77
CA ALA A 133 5.95 -6.52 16.63
C ALA A 133 4.92 -6.42 15.50
N ILE A 134 4.22 -7.52 15.18
CA ILE A 134 3.14 -7.53 14.19
C ILE A 134 2.02 -6.59 14.63
N SER A 135 1.59 -6.67 15.90
CA SER A 135 0.50 -5.83 16.43
C SER A 135 0.82 -4.34 16.30
N TRP A 136 2.06 -3.92 16.57
CA TRP A 136 2.49 -2.52 16.39
C TRP A 136 2.40 -2.07 14.93
N VAL A 137 2.82 -2.91 13.98
CA VAL A 137 2.73 -2.58 12.55
C VAL A 137 1.28 -2.49 12.10
N ILE A 138 0.43 -3.44 12.53
CA ILE A 138 -1.00 -3.45 12.17
C ILE A 138 -1.74 -2.27 12.81
N ALA A 139 -1.37 -1.84 14.02
CA ALA A 139 -1.95 -0.68 14.71
C ALA A 139 -1.79 0.62 13.89
N GLY A 140 -0.81 0.71 12.99
CA GLY A 140 -0.72 1.78 12.01
C GLY A 140 -1.98 1.95 11.14
N GLY A 141 -2.76 0.87 10.95
CA GLY A 141 -4.04 0.92 10.26
C GLY A 141 -5.10 1.75 10.99
N VAL A 142 -5.07 1.78 12.33
CA VAL A 142 -5.99 2.61 13.13
C VAL A 142 -5.70 4.09 12.87
N VAL A 143 -4.43 4.48 12.85
CA VAL A 143 -4.02 5.85 12.51
C VAL A 143 -4.48 6.20 11.09
N ALA A 144 -4.30 5.28 10.15
CA ALA A 144 -4.69 5.47 8.76
C ALA A 144 -6.20 5.68 8.56
N ALA A 145 -7.03 5.00 9.34
CA ALA A 145 -8.49 5.15 9.26
C ALA A 145 -8.96 6.59 9.55
N PHE A 146 -8.23 7.31 10.42
CA PHE A 146 -8.52 8.71 10.73
C PHE A 146 -7.78 9.67 9.80
N LEU A 147 -6.49 9.47 9.58
CA LEU A 147 -5.66 10.38 8.79
C LEU A 147 -6.00 10.35 7.30
N GLY A 148 -6.34 9.18 6.74
CA GLY A 148 -6.61 9.05 5.30
C GLY A 148 -7.70 9.99 4.81
N PRO A 149 -8.94 9.92 5.32
CA PRO A 149 -10.03 10.81 4.94
C PRO A 149 -9.73 12.28 5.21
N GLN A 150 -9.08 12.60 6.35
CA GLN A 150 -8.74 13.98 6.71
C GLN A 150 -7.76 14.61 5.71
N LEU A 151 -6.75 13.86 5.28
CA LEU A 151 -5.80 14.33 4.26
C LEU A 151 -6.49 14.66 2.94
N GLY A 152 -7.49 13.83 2.56
CA GLY A 152 -8.31 14.09 1.39
C GLY A 152 -9.05 15.43 1.48
N GLN A 153 -9.61 15.74 2.65
CA GLN A 153 -10.35 16.97 2.87
C GLN A 153 -9.42 18.19 3.01
N TRP A 154 -8.34 18.08 3.78
CA TRP A 154 -7.41 19.19 4.00
C TRP A 154 -6.72 19.64 2.70
N GLY A 155 -6.31 18.70 1.87
CA GLY A 155 -5.66 19.01 0.61
C GLY A 155 -6.61 19.46 -0.51
N ARG A 156 -7.95 19.35 -0.30
CA ARG A 156 -8.95 19.57 -1.36
C ARG A 156 -8.79 20.89 -2.09
N ASN A 157 -8.56 21.99 -1.36
CA ASN A 157 -8.57 23.35 -1.87
C ASN A 157 -7.18 24.01 -1.81
N TRP A 158 -6.09 23.25 -1.72
CA TRP A 158 -4.74 23.85 -1.64
C TRP A 158 -4.29 24.54 -2.94
N ILE A 159 -4.90 24.16 -4.04
CA ILE A 159 -4.58 24.72 -5.35
C ILE A 159 -5.86 25.26 -5.97
N ASP A 160 -5.91 26.57 -6.21
CA ASP A 160 -7.04 27.24 -6.82
C ASP A 160 -7.32 26.68 -8.22
N GLY A 161 -8.58 26.43 -8.49
CA GLY A 161 -9.05 25.87 -9.77
C GLY A 161 -8.84 24.37 -9.96
N ASN A 162 -8.13 23.67 -9.06
CA ASN A 162 -7.84 22.24 -9.17
C ASN A 162 -8.14 21.48 -7.87
N LEU A 163 -9.39 21.05 -7.71
CA LEU A 163 -9.81 20.30 -6.53
C LEU A 163 -9.02 18.99 -6.37
N PHE A 164 -8.64 18.68 -5.13
CA PHE A 164 -7.95 17.46 -4.71
C PHE A 164 -6.52 17.25 -5.24
N VAL A 165 -5.97 18.14 -6.05
CA VAL A 165 -4.54 18.09 -6.42
C VAL A 165 -3.68 18.17 -5.15
N GLY A 166 -3.98 19.08 -4.23
CA GLY A 166 -3.31 19.19 -2.93
C GLY A 166 -3.40 17.93 -2.09
N SER A 167 -4.50 17.19 -2.16
CA SER A 167 -4.65 15.91 -1.44
C SER A 167 -3.62 14.88 -1.93
N TYR A 168 -3.41 14.75 -3.23
CA TYR A 168 -2.39 13.85 -3.78
C TYR A 168 -0.96 14.37 -3.54
N LEU A 169 -0.74 15.68 -3.46
CA LEU A 169 0.54 16.25 -3.02
C LEU A 169 0.80 15.93 -1.54
N ALA A 170 -0.21 16.05 -0.67
CA ALA A 170 -0.09 15.61 0.72
C ALA A 170 0.23 14.12 0.82
N GLN A 171 -0.38 13.28 -0.02
CA GLN A 171 -0.07 11.86 -0.13
C GLN A 171 1.38 11.62 -0.58
N ALA A 172 1.89 12.40 -1.52
CA ALA A 172 3.29 12.32 -1.93
C ALA A 172 4.22 12.63 -0.74
N MET A 173 3.89 13.63 0.09
CA MET A 173 4.64 13.94 1.31
C MET A 173 4.63 12.80 2.33
N LEU A 174 3.50 12.08 2.49
CA LEU A 174 3.47 10.87 3.32
C LEU A 174 4.40 9.77 2.79
N SER A 175 4.40 9.55 1.47
CA SER A 175 5.28 8.57 0.83
C SER A 175 6.75 8.95 0.97
N LEU A 176 7.07 10.25 0.88
CA LEU A 176 8.41 10.78 1.13
C LEU A 176 8.82 10.60 2.60
N GLY A 177 7.91 10.85 3.54
CA GLY A 177 8.10 10.57 4.96
C GLY A 177 8.37 9.09 5.22
N ALA A 178 7.60 8.19 4.60
CA ALA A 178 7.84 6.75 4.67
C ALA A 178 9.22 6.38 4.09
N LEU A 179 9.62 6.98 2.96
CA LEU A 179 10.94 6.79 2.35
C LEU A 179 12.06 7.20 3.32
N ALA A 180 11.92 8.36 3.99
CA ALA A 180 12.87 8.85 4.98
C ALA A 180 12.97 7.93 6.21
N LEU A 181 11.85 7.38 6.70
CA LEU A 181 11.84 6.41 7.80
C LEU A 181 12.49 5.09 7.39
N LEU A 182 12.13 4.55 6.22
CA LEU A 182 12.63 3.28 5.69
C LEU A 182 14.12 3.35 5.36
N SER A 183 14.65 4.51 4.98
CA SER A 183 16.08 4.70 4.77
C SER A 183 16.91 4.50 6.03
N GLN A 184 16.31 4.64 7.21
CA GLN A 184 16.96 4.46 8.52
C GLN A 184 16.83 3.02 9.06
N VAL A 185 16.01 2.17 8.44
CA VAL A 185 15.79 0.78 8.86
C VAL A 185 17.06 -0.02 8.57
N LYS A 186 17.55 -0.73 9.61
CA LYS A 186 18.74 -1.58 9.53
C LYS A 186 18.32 -3.03 9.76
N LEU A 187 17.99 -3.74 8.71
CA LEU A 187 17.66 -5.17 8.75
C LEU A 187 18.89 -6.00 8.41
N LYS A 188 19.02 -7.15 9.07
CA LYS A 188 20.03 -8.13 8.68
C LYS A 188 19.67 -8.72 7.31
N PRO A 189 20.67 -9.02 6.46
CA PRO A 189 20.41 -9.76 5.24
C PRO A 189 19.70 -11.07 5.55
N ILE A 190 18.74 -11.44 4.73
CA ILE A 190 18.06 -12.74 4.87
C ILE A 190 19.12 -13.81 4.55
N ALA A 191 19.44 -14.65 5.53
CA ALA A 191 20.26 -15.83 5.26
C ALA A 191 19.44 -16.76 4.36
N ILE A 192 19.82 -16.86 3.09
CA ILE A 192 19.21 -17.82 2.18
C ILE A 192 19.86 -19.18 2.50
N PRO A 193 19.11 -20.17 3.01
CA PRO A 193 19.65 -21.50 3.18
C PRO A 193 20.08 -22.03 1.81
N ARG A 194 21.36 -22.33 1.65
CA ARG A 194 21.93 -22.73 0.34
C ARG A 194 21.45 -24.12 -0.16
N PHE A 195 20.71 -24.87 0.67
CA PHE A 195 20.40 -26.28 0.43
C PHE A 195 18.93 -26.70 0.63
N GLU A 196 18.01 -25.78 0.83
CA GLU A 196 16.60 -26.20 0.82
C GLU A 196 16.12 -26.31 -0.63
N VAL A 197 15.83 -27.53 -1.06
CA VAL A 197 15.15 -27.79 -2.33
C VAL A 197 13.78 -27.11 -2.25
N PRO A 198 13.46 -26.15 -3.13
CA PRO A 198 12.16 -25.48 -3.10
C PRO A 198 11.06 -26.51 -3.27
N ARG A 199 10.07 -26.50 -2.38
CA ARG A 199 8.88 -27.36 -2.58
C ARG A 199 8.18 -26.94 -3.86
N PRO A 200 7.80 -27.87 -4.73
CA PRO A 200 7.10 -27.57 -5.97
C PRO A 200 5.78 -26.86 -5.64
N LEU A 201 5.47 -25.80 -6.38
CA LEU A 201 4.25 -24.99 -6.17
C LEU A 201 2.99 -25.85 -6.17
N ARG A 202 2.96 -26.92 -6.94
CA ARG A 202 1.84 -27.86 -6.99
C ARG A 202 1.52 -28.48 -5.62
N GLU A 203 2.55 -28.87 -4.85
CA GLU A 203 2.37 -29.44 -3.50
C GLU A 203 1.87 -28.38 -2.51
N ILE A 204 2.36 -27.14 -2.67
CA ILE A 204 1.94 -26.04 -1.82
C ILE A 204 0.46 -25.71 -2.07
N PHE A 205 0.05 -25.56 -3.34
CA PHE A 205 -1.33 -25.27 -3.72
C PHE A 205 -2.29 -26.45 -3.48
N ALA A 206 -1.81 -27.67 -3.39
CA ALA A 206 -2.64 -28.84 -3.07
C ALA A 206 -3.06 -28.92 -1.60
N GLN A 207 -2.51 -28.07 -0.72
CA GLN A 207 -2.85 -28.07 0.71
C GLN A 207 -4.26 -27.48 0.95
N PRO A 208 -5.23 -28.23 1.52
CA PRO A 208 -6.59 -27.75 1.74
C PRO A 208 -6.64 -26.51 2.64
N THR A 209 -5.76 -26.46 3.66
CA THR A 209 -5.65 -25.31 4.57
C THR A 209 -5.23 -24.04 3.84
N LEU A 210 -4.30 -24.14 2.88
CA LEU A 210 -3.88 -23.00 2.07
C LEU A 210 -5.01 -22.54 1.15
N GLN A 211 -5.71 -23.49 0.50
CA GLN A 211 -6.86 -23.17 -0.37
C GLN A 211 -7.96 -22.46 0.42
N ALA A 212 -8.35 -22.97 1.59
CA ALA A 212 -9.34 -22.36 2.45
C ALA A 212 -8.91 -20.95 2.91
N SER A 213 -7.61 -20.75 3.22
CA SER A 213 -7.06 -19.45 3.60
C SER A 213 -7.08 -18.46 2.45
N ILE A 214 -6.75 -18.89 1.21
CA ILE A 214 -6.78 -18.06 0.00
C ILE A 214 -8.23 -17.63 -0.28
N PHE A 215 -9.19 -18.56 -0.28
CA PHE A 215 -10.60 -18.24 -0.53
C PHE A 215 -11.18 -17.32 0.55
N GLY A 216 -10.92 -17.60 1.82
CA GLY A 216 -11.37 -16.76 2.93
C GLY A 216 -10.80 -15.34 2.86
N ALA A 217 -9.50 -15.22 2.58
CA ALA A 217 -8.84 -13.92 2.39
C ALA A 217 -9.39 -13.17 1.16
N ALA A 218 -9.60 -13.87 0.04
CA ALA A 218 -10.12 -13.26 -1.19
C ALA A 218 -11.54 -12.72 -1.00
N ILE A 219 -12.43 -13.49 -0.38
CA ILE A 219 -13.81 -13.07 -0.10
C ILE A 219 -13.81 -11.89 0.89
N GLY A 220 -13.07 -12.00 2.00
CA GLY A 220 -13.01 -10.92 3.00
C GLY A 220 -12.46 -9.62 2.41
N TYR A 221 -11.43 -9.70 1.57
CA TYR A 221 -10.85 -8.53 0.89
C TYR A 221 -11.81 -7.94 -0.16
N ALA A 222 -12.51 -8.79 -0.93
CA ALA A 222 -13.50 -8.35 -1.91
C ALA A 222 -14.66 -7.59 -1.24
N VAL A 223 -15.21 -8.11 -0.13
CA VAL A 223 -16.26 -7.44 0.63
C VAL A 223 -15.77 -6.11 1.20
N MET A 224 -14.56 -6.09 1.76
CA MET A 224 -13.96 -4.85 2.28
C MET A 224 -13.83 -3.78 1.19
N ILE A 225 -13.28 -4.13 0.03
CA ILE A 225 -13.13 -3.19 -1.09
C ILE A 225 -14.48 -2.72 -1.59
N MET A 226 -15.45 -3.62 -1.73
CA MET A 226 -16.81 -3.28 -2.16
C MET A 226 -17.45 -2.23 -1.24
N VAL A 227 -17.40 -2.44 0.07
CA VAL A 227 -17.93 -1.49 1.07
C VAL A 227 -17.20 -0.16 1.00
N MET A 228 -15.86 -0.17 0.98
CA MET A 228 -15.05 1.05 0.95
C MET A 228 -15.27 1.87 -0.33
N THR A 229 -15.57 1.22 -1.45
CA THR A 229 -15.79 1.87 -2.74
C THR A 229 -17.23 2.35 -2.90
N ALA A 230 -18.21 1.53 -2.50
CA ALA A 230 -19.63 1.83 -2.67
C ALA A 230 -20.11 2.92 -1.70
N THR A 231 -19.60 2.96 -0.46
CA THR A 231 -20.05 3.93 0.56
C THR A 231 -19.88 5.39 0.12
N PRO A 232 -18.71 5.85 -0.35
CA PRO A 232 -18.55 7.22 -0.83
C PRO A 232 -19.45 7.55 -2.03
N LEU A 233 -19.66 6.60 -2.94
CA LEU A 233 -20.51 6.79 -4.11
C LEU A 233 -22.00 6.90 -3.72
N ALA A 234 -22.45 6.11 -2.75
CA ALA A 234 -23.84 6.13 -2.28
C ALA A 234 -24.21 7.40 -1.51
N ILE A 235 -23.24 8.10 -0.93
CA ILE A 235 -23.46 9.37 -0.21
C ILE A 235 -23.62 10.55 -1.19
N LEU A 236 -23.05 10.44 -2.39
CA LEU A 236 -23.03 11.50 -3.39
C LEU A 236 -24.13 11.36 -4.46
N GLY A 237 -24.79 10.22 -4.54
CA GLY A 237 -25.95 9.96 -5.43
C GLY A 237 -27.26 10.13 -4.72
#